data_a61e9a69979b648e129089b9f24c2c50
#
_entry.id   a61e9a69979b648e129089b9f24c2c50
#
_cell.length_a   1.000
_cell.length_b   1.000
_cell.length_c   1.000
_cell.angle_alpha   90.00
_cell.angle_beta   90.00
_cell.angle_gamma   90.00
#
_symmetry.space_group_name_H-M   'P 1'
#
loop_
_entity.id
_entity.type
_entity.pdbx_description
1 polymer ?
#
loop_
_entity_poly.entity_id
_entity_poly.type
_entity_poly.pdbx_seq_one_letter_code
_entity_poly.pdbx_strand_id
1 'polypeptide(L)'
;VLVTLLAWALYGIARRHPTRGWIPWLVVLPMVVNAITDVAFGRTWGDLLPFPTGSPVSPMVTTIATLGLSFYTLKLYASIKEGLRLGALPFRELLTTTLFYPAFPIGPIDASQRFDREALARDPDVRRWLLGLARIGQGGAKVFLVATWVTTTIPDALGVPTLGYLEAHPFSGPPAAILFTALAFLNLYLNFSGFSDIAIGSAMLFNLRLTENFHFPLIAHSIQNFWQRWHLS
;
A
#
# COMPACT_ATOMS: atom_id res chain seq x y z
N VAL A 1 -3.76 -15.49 6.90
CA VAL A 1 -4.41 -16.06 8.09
C VAL A 1 -3.40 -16.37 9.19
N LEU A 2 -2.32 -17.14 8.92
CA LEU A 2 -1.33 -17.52 9.94
C LEU A 2 -0.68 -16.30 10.61
N VAL A 3 -0.23 -15.32 9.82
CA VAL A 3 0.38 -14.08 10.32
C VAL A 3 -0.62 -13.24 11.13
N THR A 4 -1.90 -13.25 10.76
CA THR A 4 -2.96 -12.57 11.53
C THR A 4 -3.21 -13.25 12.88
N LEU A 5 -3.19 -14.58 12.91
CA LEU A 5 -3.30 -15.34 14.16
C LEU A 5 -2.11 -15.06 15.09
N LEU A 6 -0.90 -15.03 14.53
CA LEU A 6 0.30 -14.64 15.28
C LEU A 6 0.17 -13.21 15.84
N ALA A 7 -0.27 -12.26 15.01
CA ALA A 7 -0.47 -10.88 15.41
C ALA A 7 -1.49 -10.76 16.56
N TRP A 8 -2.58 -11.51 16.49
CA TRP A 8 -3.59 -11.53 17.56
C TRP A 8 -3.07 -12.16 18.85
N ALA A 9 -2.28 -13.22 18.75
CA ALA A 9 -1.61 -13.83 19.90
C ALA A 9 -0.61 -12.85 20.55
N LEU A 10 0.19 -12.15 19.74
CA LEU A 10 1.12 -11.11 20.20
C LEU A 10 0.38 -9.94 20.88
N TYR A 11 -0.78 -9.55 20.37
CA TYR A 11 -1.64 -8.59 21.05
C TYR A 11 -2.06 -9.08 22.44
N GLY A 12 -2.50 -10.33 22.55
CA GLY A 12 -2.88 -10.93 23.83
C GLY A 12 -1.73 -10.95 24.85
N ILE A 13 -0.51 -11.23 24.40
CA ILE A 13 0.70 -11.21 25.21
C ILE A 13 1.06 -9.77 25.62
N ALA A 14 1.06 -8.83 24.65
CA ALA A 14 1.38 -7.43 24.89
C ALA A 14 0.41 -6.77 25.89
N ARG A 15 -0.87 -7.12 25.83
CA ARG A 15 -1.90 -6.65 26.77
C ARG A 15 -1.63 -7.12 28.21
N ARG A 16 -1.10 -8.35 28.38
CA ARG A 16 -0.74 -8.91 29.70
C ARG A 16 0.57 -8.32 30.25
N HIS A 17 1.43 -7.81 29.39
CA HIS A 17 2.74 -7.28 29.73
C HIS A 17 2.94 -5.87 29.15
N PRO A 18 2.22 -4.87 29.66
CA PRO A 18 2.22 -3.51 29.08
C PRO A 18 3.58 -2.81 29.12
N THR A 19 4.47 -3.25 30.04
CA THR A 19 5.84 -2.73 30.15
C THR A 19 6.77 -3.18 29.01
N ARG A 20 6.38 -4.22 28.25
CA ARG A 20 7.17 -4.78 27.15
C ARG A 20 6.74 -4.20 25.81
N GLY A 21 6.92 -2.90 25.60
CA GLY A 21 6.51 -2.16 24.39
C GLY A 21 7.12 -2.66 23.07
N TRP A 22 8.08 -3.57 23.12
CA TRP A 22 8.70 -4.17 21.93
C TRP A 22 7.87 -5.34 21.33
N ILE A 23 6.95 -5.96 22.11
CA ILE A 23 6.18 -7.14 21.66
C ILE A 23 5.42 -6.88 20.33
N PRO A 24 4.73 -5.75 20.13
CA PRO A 24 4.04 -5.49 18.86
C PRO A 24 4.96 -5.46 17.64
N TRP A 25 6.25 -5.13 17.84
CA TRP A 25 7.24 -5.07 16.75
C TRP A 25 7.58 -6.45 16.17
N LEU A 26 7.34 -7.53 16.90
CA LEU A 26 7.54 -8.90 16.39
C LEU A 26 6.67 -9.22 15.17
N VAL A 27 5.56 -8.49 14.99
CA VAL A 27 4.70 -8.64 13.80
C VAL A 27 5.42 -8.19 12.53
N VAL A 28 6.39 -7.30 12.64
CA VAL A 28 7.18 -6.80 11.49
C VAL A 28 8.28 -7.79 11.10
N LEU A 29 8.59 -8.79 11.94
CA LEU A 29 9.65 -9.75 11.71
C LEU A 29 9.55 -10.49 10.34
N PRO A 30 8.39 -10.96 9.88
CA PRO A 30 8.26 -11.59 8.56
C PRO A 30 8.69 -10.66 7.41
N MET A 31 8.39 -9.36 7.51
CA MET A 31 8.82 -8.37 6.52
C MET A 31 10.35 -8.20 6.53
N VAL A 32 10.95 -8.12 7.71
CA VAL A 32 12.41 -7.99 7.87
C VAL A 32 13.12 -9.25 7.36
N VAL A 33 12.61 -10.43 7.69
CA VAL A 33 13.15 -11.71 7.20
C VAL A 33 13.07 -11.77 5.68
N ASN A 34 11.93 -11.38 5.06
CA ASN A 34 11.79 -11.33 3.61
C ASN A 34 12.83 -10.38 2.97
N ALA A 35 13.01 -9.19 3.52
CA ALA A 35 13.99 -8.23 3.01
C ALA A 35 15.43 -8.76 3.12
N ILE A 36 15.78 -9.42 4.23
CA ILE A 36 17.09 -10.03 4.42
C ILE A 36 17.31 -11.19 3.44
N THR A 37 16.32 -12.05 3.25
CA THR A 37 16.43 -13.17 2.30
C THR A 37 16.54 -12.71 0.87
N ASP A 38 15.84 -11.64 0.49
CA ASP A 38 15.95 -11.03 -0.83
C ASP A 38 17.37 -10.51 -1.08
N VAL A 39 17.90 -9.71 -0.15
CA VAL A 39 19.26 -9.13 -0.26
C VAL A 39 20.35 -10.20 -0.19
N ALA A 40 20.23 -11.19 0.71
CA ALA A 40 21.28 -12.18 0.96
C ALA A 40 21.27 -13.33 -0.04
N PHE A 41 20.14 -13.75 -0.57
CA PHE A 41 19.96 -14.95 -1.35
C PHE A 41 19.25 -14.73 -2.71
N GLY A 42 18.83 -13.50 -3.02
CA GLY A 42 18.02 -13.19 -4.20
C GLY A 42 16.68 -13.94 -4.23
N ARG A 43 16.14 -14.30 -3.07
CA ARG A 43 14.89 -15.04 -2.92
C ARG A 43 13.89 -14.28 -2.07
N THR A 44 12.66 -14.18 -2.57
CA THR A 44 11.52 -13.56 -1.87
C THR A 44 10.49 -14.61 -1.47
N TRP A 45 9.57 -14.24 -0.60
CA TRP A 45 8.41 -15.07 -0.27
C TRP A 45 7.54 -15.36 -1.50
N GLY A 46 7.63 -14.52 -2.54
CA GLY A 46 7.00 -14.76 -3.84
C GLY A 46 7.51 -16.00 -4.53
N ASP A 47 8.79 -16.37 -4.33
CA ASP A 47 9.40 -17.55 -4.92
C ASP A 47 8.90 -18.86 -4.30
N LEU A 48 8.25 -18.78 -3.13
CA LEU A 48 7.60 -19.89 -2.47
C LEU A 48 6.18 -20.17 -2.99
N LEU A 49 5.65 -19.27 -3.83
CA LEU A 49 4.33 -19.45 -4.42
C LEU A 49 4.43 -20.47 -5.57
N PRO A 50 3.41 -21.34 -5.74
CA PRO A 50 3.44 -22.43 -6.74
C PRO A 50 3.16 -21.92 -8.16
N PHE A 51 3.88 -20.89 -8.62
CA PHE A 51 3.82 -20.42 -9.99
C PHE A 51 4.95 -20.99 -10.81
N PRO A 52 4.72 -21.39 -12.08
CA PRO A 52 5.76 -21.88 -12.95
C PRO A 52 6.89 -20.85 -13.10
N THR A 53 8.11 -21.24 -12.77
CA THR A 53 9.31 -20.43 -13.01
C THR A 53 9.42 -20.14 -14.51
N GLY A 54 9.57 -18.86 -14.87
CA GLY A 54 9.66 -18.43 -16.27
C GLY A 54 8.36 -17.99 -16.92
N SER A 55 7.22 -17.98 -16.20
CA SER A 55 6.01 -17.35 -16.72
C SER A 55 6.17 -15.81 -16.71
N PRO A 56 5.62 -15.07 -17.71
CA PRO A 56 5.68 -13.61 -17.74
C PRO A 56 4.96 -12.95 -16.54
N VAL A 57 4.13 -13.70 -15.83
CA VAL A 57 3.41 -13.27 -14.62
C VAL A 57 4.26 -13.38 -13.36
N SER A 58 5.31 -14.22 -13.36
CA SER A 58 6.15 -14.53 -12.20
C SER A 58 6.77 -13.28 -11.55
N PRO A 59 7.45 -12.35 -12.26
CA PRO A 59 8.06 -11.17 -11.67
C PRO A 59 7.02 -10.21 -11.06
N MET A 60 5.89 -10.04 -11.73
CA MET A 60 4.80 -9.19 -11.26
C MET A 60 4.18 -9.73 -9.96
N VAL A 61 3.93 -11.04 -9.90
CA VAL A 61 3.37 -11.69 -8.72
C VAL A 61 4.34 -11.63 -7.54
N THR A 62 5.63 -11.83 -7.78
CA THR A 62 6.68 -11.73 -6.76
C THR A 62 6.73 -10.31 -6.18
N THR A 63 6.73 -9.29 -7.02
CA THR A 63 6.73 -7.89 -6.60
C THR A 63 5.47 -7.54 -5.78
N ILE A 64 4.28 -7.93 -6.26
CA ILE A 64 3.02 -7.69 -5.54
C ILE A 64 3.00 -8.43 -4.20
N ALA A 65 3.49 -9.66 -4.13
CA ALA A 65 3.56 -10.44 -2.91
C ALA A 65 4.50 -9.81 -1.87
N THR A 66 5.65 -9.32 -2.30
CA THR A 66 6.63 -8.66 -1.42
C THR A 66 6.09 -7.32 -0.88
N LEU A 67 5.55 -6.47 -1.76
CA LEU A 67 4.93 -5.21 -1.36
C LEU A 67 3.72 -5.45 -0.47
N GLY A 68 2.83 -6.38 -0.85
CA GLY A 68 1.66 -6.74 -0.08
C GLY A 68 1.99 -7.24 1.33
N LEU A 69 3.06 -8.02 1.50
CA LEU A 69 3.51 -8.48 2.82
C LEU A 69 3.95 -7.30 3.69
N SER A 70 4.66 -6.33 3.13
CA SER A 70 5.10 -5.13 3.86
C SER A 70 3.91 -4.32 4.36
N PHE A 71 2.96 -3.98 3.49
CA PHE A 71 1.73 -3.25 3.87
C PHE A 71 0.88 -4.04 4.87
N TYR A 72 0.76 -5.34 4.66
CA TYR A 72 0.02 -6.23 5.55
C TYR A 72 0.59 -6.24 6.97
N THR A 73 1.91 -6.36 7.11
CA THR A 73 2.56 -6.36 8.43
C THR A 73 2.45 -5.00 9.12
N LEU A 74 2.56 -3.90 8.38
CA LEU A 74 2.35 -2.55 8.92
C LEU A 74 0.91 -2.33 9.39
N LYS A 75 -0.09 -2.80 8.66
CA LYS A 75 -1.50 -2.78 9.10
C LYS A 75 -1.72 -3.58 10.38
N LEU A 76 -1.13 -4.76 10.48
CA LEU A 76 -1.19 -5.58 11.70
C LEU A 76 -0.56 -4.84 12.89
N TYR A 77 0.61 -4.24 12.70
CA TYR A 77 1.28 -3.46 13.73
C TYR A 77 0.42 -2.27 14.18
N ALA A 78 -0.09 -1.48 13.23
CA ALA A 78 -0.98 -0.34 13.53
C ALA A 78 -2.22 -0.78 14.30
N SER A 79 -2.86 -1.89 13.88
CA SER A 79 -4.03 -2.45 14.56
C SER A 79 -3.73 -2.91 15.97
N ILE A 80 -2.60 -3.56 16.22
CA ILE A 80 -2.18 -3.97 17.57
C ILE A 80 -1.94 -2.75 18.45
N LYS A 81 -1.21 -1.75 17.97
CA LYS A 81 -0.93 -0.51 18.70
C LYS A 81 -2.22 0.19 19.11
N GLU A 82 -3.15 0.34 18.17
CA GLU A 82 -4.44 0.96 18.44
C GLU A 82 -5.30 0.11 19.39
N GLY A 83 -5.32 -1.21 19.22
CA GLY A 83 -6.02 -2.12 20.13
C GLY A 83 -5.48 -2.06 21.57
N LEU A 84 -4.17 -1.91 21.74
CA LEU A 84 -3.55 -1.71 23.08
C LEU A 84 -3.95 -0.37 23.68
N ARG A 85 -4.03 0.71 22.86
CA ARG A 85 -4.45 2.04 23.28
C ARG A 85 -5.91 2.07 23.77
N LEU A 86 -6.80 1.34 23.09
CA LEU A 86 -8.23 1.33 23.35
C LEU A 86 -8.67 0.17 24.24
N GLY A 87 -7.74 -0.71 24.61
CA GLY A 87 -8.01 -1.83 25.51
C GLY A 87 -8.76 -3.02 24.89
N ALA A 88 -9.10 -2.95 23.59
CA ALA A 88 -9.80 -4.03 22.87
C ALA A 88 -9.34 -4.14 21.41
N LEU A 89 -9.13 -5.37 20.95
CA LEU A 89 -8.89 -5.72 19.55
C LEU A 89 -9.61 -7.04 19.26
N PRO A 90 -10.90 -7.01 18.85
CA PRO A 90 -11.61 -8.20 18.45
C PRO A 90 -10.97 -8.85 17.23
N PHE A 91 -10.79 -10.16 17.24
CA PHE A 91 -10.15 -10.91 16.16
C PHE A 91 -10.84 -10.70 14.80
N ARG A 92 -12.17 -10.60 14.82
CA ARG A 92 -12.97 -10.33 13.59
C ARG A 92 -12.61 -8.98 12.96
N GLU A 93 -12.43 -7.94 13.76
CA GLU A 93 -12.05 -6.61 13.28
C GLU A 93 -10.63 -6.61 12.71
N LEU A 94 -9.70 -7.28 13.40
CA LEU A 94 -8.35 -7.48 12.88
C LEU A 94 -8.38 -8.19 11.53
N LEU A 95 -9.14 -9.28 11.40
CA LEU A 95 -9.28 -9.99 10.12
C LEU A 95 -9.89 -9.11 9.03
N THR A 96 -11.00 -8.43 9.32
CA THR A 96 -11.69 -7.60 8.33
C THR A 96 -10.77 -6.51 7.79
N THR A 97 -10.04 -5.83 8.67
CA THR A 97 -9.12 -4.75 8.30
C THR A 97 -7.95 -5.25 7.48
N THR A 98 -7.32 -6.33 7.93
CA THR A 98 -6.08 -6.82 7.32
C THR A 98 -6.32 -7.58 6.03
N LEU A 99 -7.47 -8.24 5.88
CA LEU A 99 -7.87 -8.97 4.67
C LEU A 99 -8.73 -8.14 3.72
N PHE A 100 -8.94 -6.86 3.98
CA PHE A 100 -9.64 -5.98 3.06
C PHE A 100 -8.87 -5.87 1.74
N TYR A 101 -9.28 -6.69 0.78
CA TYR A 101 -8.57 -6.92 -0.49
C TYR A 101 -8.19 -5.64 -1.24
N PRO A 102 -9.08 -4.63 -1.40
CA PRO A 102 -8.73 -3.44 -2.18
C PRO A 102 -7.59 -2.61 -1.60
N ALA A 103 -7.36 -2.70 -0.27
CA ALA A 103 -6.28 -2.00 0.41
C ALA A 103 -5.09 -2.92 0.72
N PHE A 104 -5.11 -4.17 0.26
CA PHE A 104 -4.07 -5.16 0.60
C PHE A 104 -2.70 -4.83 0.01
N PRO A 105 -2.55 -4.55 -1.31
CA PRO A 105 -1.23 -4.38 -1.93
C PRO A 105 -0.60 -3.02 -1.59
N ILE A 106 -1.33 -1.92 -1.69
CA ILE A 106 -0.80 -0.54 -1.59
C ILE A 106 -1.89 0.42 -1.07
N GLY A 107 -2.76 -0.02 -0.19
CA GLY A 107 -3.83 0.84 0.35
C GLY A 107 -3.41 1.59 1.61
N PRO A 108 -4.29 2.48 2.13
CA PRO A 108 -4.07 3.15 3.41
C PRO A 108 -3.77 2.15 4.55
N ILE A 109 -2.85 2.53 5.45
CA ILE A 109 -2.50 1.75 6.64
C ILE A 109 -3.46 2.16 7.76
N ASP A 110 -4.71 1.76 7.64
CA ASP A 110 -5.71 2.04 8.66
C ASP A 110 -5.72 0.98 9.76
N ALA A 111 -5.87 1.42 11.01
CA ALA A 111 -6.06 0.52 12.14
C ALA A 111 -7.45 -0.12 12.13
N SER A 112 -7.57 -1.32 12.69
CA SER A 112 -8.79 -2.16 12.66
C SER A 112 -10.10 -1.48 13.08
N GLN A 113 -10.01 -0.47 13.93
CA GLN A 113 -11.17 0.17 14.55
C GLN A 113 -11.91 1.16 13.64
N ARG A 114 -11.35 1.50 12.48
CA ARG A 114 -12.06 2.30 11.47
C ARG A 114 -13.03 1.47 10.62
N PHE A 115 -12.98 0.14 10.73
CA PHE A 115 -13.98 -0.76 10.18
C PHE A 115 -15.19 -0.84 11.12
N ASP A 116 -15.96 0.26 11.15
CA ASP A 116 -17.14 0.41 11.97
C ASP A 116 -18.25 -0.57 11.55
N ARG A 117 -18.67 -1.46 12.48
CA ARG A 117 -19.75 -2.42 12.26
C ARG A 117 -21.09 -1.73 12.01
N GLU A 118 -21.31 -0.60 12.65
CA GLU A 118 -22.52 0.18 12.47
C GLU A 118 -22.59 0.77 11.06
N ALA A 119 -21.44 1.10 10.48
CA ALA A 119 -21.36 1.56 9.09
C ALA A 119 -21.76 0.47 8.09
N LEU A 120 -21.35 -0.78 8.34
CA LEU A 120 -21.73 -1.93 7.51
C LEU A 120 -23.22 -2.30 7.64
N ALA A 121 -23.84 -1.99 8.76
CA ALA A 121 -25.26 -2.27 9.03
C ALA A 121 -26.21 -1.17 8.52
N ARG A 122 -25.69 -0.02 8.05
CA ARG A 122 -26.51 1.06 7.50
C ARG A 122 -26.97 0.74 6.08
N ASP A 123 -28.15 1.22 5.74
CA ASP A 123 -28.66 1.12 4.38
C ASP A 123 -27.70 1.74 3.36
N PRO A 124 -27.57 1.17 2.16
CA PRO A 124 -26.71 1.67 1.11
C PRO A 124 -27.10 3.11 0.71
N ASP A 125 -26.19 4.05 0.85
CA ASP A 125 -26.35 5.41 0.32
C ASP A 125 -25.92 5.44 -1.15
N VAL A 126 -26.87 5.58 -2.05
CA VAL A 126 -26.66 5.63 -3.51
C VAL A 126 -25.65 6.72 -3.90
N ARG A 127 -25.73 7.90 -3.27
CA ARG A 127 -24.77 8.99 -3.51
C ARG A 127 -23.36 8.56 -3.17
N ARG A 128 -23.18 7.92 -2.02
CA ARG A 128 -21.87 7.42 -1.57
C ARG A 128 -21.35 6.30 -2.48
N TRP A 129 -22.23 5.46 -2.96
CA TRP A 129 -21.93 4.43 -3.95
C TRP A 129 -21.40 5.03 -5.26
N LEU A 130 -22.09 6.01 -5.82
CA LEU A 130 -21.67 6.70 -7.03
C LEU A 130 -20.33 7.42 -6.85
N LEU A 131 -20.12 8.07 -5.71
CA LEU A 131 -18.83 8.69 -5.38
C LEU A 131 -17.72 7.65 -5.25
N GLY A 132 -18.00 6.47 -4.68
CA GLY A 132 -17.06 5.35 -4.58
C GLY A 132 -16.66 4.83 -5.97
N LEU A 133 -17.62 4.62 -6.85
CA LEU A 133 -17.37 4.21 -8.25
C LEU A 133 -16.56 5.26 -9.02
N ALA A 134 -16.93 6.54 -8.90
CA ALA A 134 -16.17 7.64 -9.50
C ALA A 134 -14.71 7.67 -9.02
N ARG A 135 -14.50 7.43 -7.73
CA ARG A 135 -13.17 7.39 -7.14
C ARG A 135 -12.34 6.18 -7.60
N ILE A 136 -12.95 5.01 -7.74
CA ILE A 136 -12.31 3.84 -8.35
C ILE A 136 -11.90 4.16 -9.80
N GLY A 137 -12.78 4.77 -10.57
CA GLY A 137 -12.50 5.19 -11.95
C GLY A 137 -11.34 6.20 -12.00
N GLN A 138 -11.31 7.18 -11.12
CA GLN A 138 -10.21 8.15 -10.99
C GLN A 138 -8.89 7.45 -10.65
N GLY A 139 -8.88 6.52 -9.71
CA GLY A 139 -7.71 5.74 -9.35
C GLY A 139 -7.21 4.88 -10.51
N GLY A 140 -8.12 4.19 -11.20
CA GLY A 140 -7.80 3.43 -12.42
C GLY A 140 -7.22 4.30 -13.52
N ALA A 141 -7.80 5.48 -13.76
CA ALA A 141 -7.28 6.44 -14.74
C ALA A 141 -5.85 6.89 -14.39
N LYS A 142 -5.54 7.17 -13.11
CA LYS A 142 -4.17 7.51 -12.67
C LYS A 142 -3.18 6.40 -12.98
N VAL A 143 -3.52 5.15 -12.64
CA VAL A 143 -2.62 4.00 -12.78
C VAL A 143 -2.44 3.60 -14.24
N PHE A 144 -3.53 3.43 -14.98
CA PHE A 144 -3.49 2.81 -16.31
C PHE A 144 -3.37 3.80 -17.45
N LEU A 145 -3.84 5.04 -17.28
CA LEU A 145 -3.80 6.05 -18.34
C LEU A 145 -2.71 7.10 -18.07
N VAL A 146 -2.83 7.84 -16.96
CA VAL A 146 -1.95 9.00 -16.71
C VAL A 146 -0.51 8.58 -16.45
N ALA A 147 -0.28 7.50 -15.70
CA ALA A 147 1.08 7.01 -15.46
C ALA A 147 1.75 6.58 -16.78
N THR A 148 1.06 5.81 -17.63
CA THR A 148 1.57 5.42 -18.95
C THR A 148 1.82 6.63 -19.85
N TRP A 149 0.90 7.57 -19.89
CA TRP A 149 1.04 8.79 -20.68
C TRP A 149 2.31 9.58 -20.30
N VAL A 150 2.50 9.80 -19.01
CA VAL A 150 3.62 10.60 -18.52
C VAL A 150 4.96 9.89 -18.67
N THR A 151 5.01 8.57 -18.48
CA THR A 151 6.27 7.83 -18.44
C THR A 151 6.70 7.25 -19.78
N THR A 152 5.77 7.17 -20.73
CA THR A 152 6.01 6.56 -22.06
C THR A 152 5.54 7.48 -23.19
N THR A 153 4.25 7.75 -23.29
CA THR A 153 3.68 8.42 -24.49
C THR A 153 4.19 9.84 -24.71
N ILE A 154 4.26 10.65 -23.65
CA ILE A 154 4.76 12.03 -23.76
C ILE A 154 6.27 12.06 -24.07
N PRO A 155 7.14 11.32 -23.32
CA PRO A 155 8.57 11.24 -23.66
C PRO A 155 8.81 10.79 -25.11
N ASP A 156 8.10 9.76 -25.57
CA ASP A 156 8.22 9.23 -26.94
C ASP A 156 7.84 10.27 -27.99
N ALA A 157 6.73 10.98 -27.78
CA ALA A 157 6.25 12.04 -28.68
C ALA A 157 7.22 13.25 -28.74
N LEU A 158 7.96 13.50 -27.67
CA LEU A 158 8.96 14.58 -27.58
C LEU A 158 10.35 14.16 -28.03
N GLY A 159 10.55 12.88 -28.39
CA GLY A 159 11.86 12.33 -28.74
C GLY A 159 12.86 12.31 -27.59
N VAL A 160 12.35 12.24 -26.32
CA VAL A 160 13.18 12.12 -25.12
C VAL A 160 13.10 10.71 -24.56
N PRO A 161 14.09 10.24 -23.78
CA PRO A 161 14.08 8.91 -23.24
C PRO A 161 12.86 8.63 -22.37
N THR A 162 12.18 7.51 -22.61
CA THR A 162 11.09 7.02 -21.77
C THR A 162 11.61 6.49 -20.43
N LEU A 163 10.73 6.33 -19.43
CA LEU A 163 11.13 5.73 -18.14
C LEU A 163 11.75 4.34 -18.34
N GLY A 164 11.15 3.48 -19.16
CA GLY A 164 11.68 2.15 -19.44
C GLY A 164 13.05 2.14 -20.11
N TYR A 165 13.30 3.11 -21.02
CA TYR A 165 14.63 3.27 -21.60
C TYR A 165 15.66 3.66 -20.53
N LEU A 166 15.31 4.62 -19.66
CA LEU A 166 16.20 5.10 -18.60
C LEU A 166 16.47 4.04 -17.53
N GLU A 167 15.51 3.17 -17.25
CA GLU A 167 15.70 2.00 -16.37
C GLU A 167 16.76 1.03 -16.92
N ALA A 168 16.77 0.83 -18.24
CA ALA A 168 17.76 -0.01 -18.91
C ALA A 168 19.14 0.66 -19.05
N HIS A 169 19.20 2.02 -19.03
CA HIS A 169 20.40 2.80 -19.25
C HIS A 169 20.63 3.88 -18.15
N PRO A 170 20.71 3.49 -16.86
CA PRO A 170 20.68 4.44 -15.73
C PRO A 170 21.86 5.42 -15.68
N PHE A 171 22.97 5.12 -16.35
CA PHE A 171 24.21 5.92 -16.31
C PHE A 171 24.47 6.72 -17.59
N SER A 172 23.46 7.07 -18.36
CA SER A 172 23.59 7.83 -19.62
C SER A 172 23.97 9.31 -19.43
N GLY A 173 24.35 9.72 -18.22
CA GLY A 173 24.81 11.07 -17.86
C GLY A 173 23.84 11.86 -16.98
N PRO A 174 24.26 13.01 -16.42
CA PRO A 174 23.50 13.78 -15.46
C PRO A 174 22.07 14.18 -15.92
N PRO A 175 21.86 14.64 -17.17
CA PRO A 175 20.50 14.97 -17.63
C PRO A 175 19.55 13.77 -17.64
N ALA A 176 20.05 12.60 -18.05
CA ALA A 176 19.27 11.36 -18.05
C ALA A 176 18.91 10.92 -16.64
N ALA A 177 19.85 11.04 -15.68
CA ALA A 177 19.58 10.72 -14.27
C ALA A 177 18.53 11.65 -13.65
N ILE A 178 18.54 12.93 -13.97
CA ILE A 178 17.52 13.90 -13.50
C ILE A 178 16.16 13.55 -14.09
N LEU A 179 16.08 13.30 -15.39
CA LEU A 179 14.84 12.92 -16.06
C LEU A 179 14.30 11.59 -15.50
N PHE A 180 15.17 10.59 -15.33
CA PHE A 180 14.80 9.31 -14.71
C PHE A 180 14.18 9.52 -13.32
N THR A 181 14.85 10.28 -12.46
CA THR A 181 14.37 10.53 -11.09
C THR A 181 13.00 11.22 -11.10
N ALA A 182 12.81 12.19 -11.97
CA ALA A 182 11.54 12.91 -12.10
C ALA A 182 10.39 11.99 -12.59
N LEU A 183 10.65 11.22 -13.65
CA LEU A 183 9.65 10.29 -14.20
C LEU A 183 9.35 9.15 -13.23
N ALA A 184 10.37 8.56 -12.60
CA ALA A 184 10.20 7.49 -11.62
C ALA A 184 9.40 7.98 -10.39
N PHE A 185 9.73 9.18 -9.89
CA PHE A 185 8.98 9.78 -8.78
C PHE A 185 7.52 10.05 -9.14
N LEU A 186 7.26 10.60 -10.33
CA LEU A 186 5.92 10.88 -10.78
C LEU A 186 5.11 9.59 -11.02
N ASN A 187 5.75 8.57 -11.59
CA ASN A 187 5.17 7.24 -11.75
C ASN A 187 4.81 6.62 -10.39
N LEU A 188 5.73 6.68 -9.42
CA LEU A 188 5.49 6.21 -8.05
C LEU A 188 4.28 6.93 -7.45
N TYR A 189 4.22 8.26 -7.55
CA TYR A 189 3.10 9.04 -7.02
C TYR A 189 1.77 8.67 -7.67
N LEU A 190 1.72 8.57 -9.00
CA LEU A 190 0.50 8.25 -9.74
C LEU A 190 -0.02 6.86 -9.38
N ASN A 191 0.87 5.86 -9.33
CA ASN A 191 0.50 4.50 -8.93
C ASN A 191 0.03 4.45 -7.47
N PHE A 192 0.80 5.01 -6.55
CA PHE A 192 0.46 4.97 -5.13
C PHE A 192 -0.85 5.70 -4.81
N SER A 193 -1.03 6.91 -5.37
CA SER A 193 -2.27 7.68 -5.19
C SER A 193 -3.45 7.02 -5.90
N GLY A 194 -3.23 6.41 -7.07
CA GLY A 194 -4.27 5.72 -7.81
C GLY A 194 -4.77 4.46 -7.10
N PHE A 195 -3.88 3.60 -6.61
CA PHE A 195 -4.26 2.44 -5.80
C PHE A 195 -4.93 2.83 -4.49
N SER A 196 -4.50 3.94 -3.86
CA SER A 196 -5.18 4.48 -2.68
C SER A 196 -6.60 4.93 -3.00
N ASP A 197 -6.83 5.60 -4.12
CA ASP A 197 -8.17 5.99 -4.57
C ASP A 197 -9.05 4.78 -4.85
N ILE A 198 -8.52 3.73 -5.48
CA ILE A 198 -9.25 2.47 -5.70
C ILE A 198 -9.64 1.84 -4.36
N ALA A 199 -8.73 1.78 -3.40
CA ALA A 199 -9.00 1.21 -2.08
C ALA A 199 -10.06 2.00 -1.31
N ILE A 200 -9.95 3.33 -1.30
CA ILE A 200 -10.90 4.23 -0.62
C ILE A 200 -12.27 4.17 -1.30
N GLY A 201 -12.31 4.23 -2.64
CA GLY A 201 -13.54 4.10 -3.40
C GLY A 201 -14.23 2.76 -3.18
N SER A 202 -13.47 1.66 -3.14
CA SER A 202 -13.98 0.33 -2.81
C SER A 202 -14.55 0.28 -1.39
N ALA A 203 -13.88 0.89 -0.42
CA ALA A 203 -14.40 0.96 0.95
C ALA A 203 -15.72 1.74 1.04
N MET A 204 -15.87 2.80 0.25
CA MET A 204 -17.11 3.57 0.18
C MET A 204 -18.31 2.74 -0.28
N LEU A 205 -18.10 1.74 -1.18
CA LEU A 205 -19.16 0.82 -1.63
C LEU A 205 -19.69 -0.06 -0.48
N PHE A 206 -18.87 -0.30 0.55
CA PHE A 206 -19.24 -1.03 1.76
C PHE A 206 -19.56 -0.12 2.95
N ASN A 207 -19.84 1.17 2.71
CA ASN A 207 -20.02 2.19 3.75
C ASN A 207 -18.84 2.38 4.71
N LEU A 208 -17.68 1.82 4.39
CA LEU A 208 -16.46 1.98 5.17
C LEU A 208 -15.78 3.31 4.86
N ARG A 209 -15.00 3.83 5.82
CA ARG A 209 -14.17 5.02 5.65
C ARG A 209 -12.72 4.65 5.85
N LEU A 210 -11.90 4.82 4.83
CA LEU A 210 -10.45 4.73 4.94
C LEU A 210 -9.84 6.14 5.00
N THR A 211 -8.65 6.24 5.57
CA THR A 211 -7.89 7.51 5.63
C THR A 211 -7.39 7.89 4.24
N GLU A 212 -7.39 9.18 3.93
CA GLU A 212 -6.74 9.70 2.73
C GLU A 212 -5.22 9.52 2.86
N ASN A 213 -4.58 8.99 1.80
CA ASN A 213 -3.13 8.82 1.78
C ASN A 213 -2.40 10.05 1.24
N PHE A 214 -3.04 10.81 0.36
CA PHE A 214 -2.39 11.90 -0.34
C PHE A 214 -3.29 13.14 -0.33
N HIS A 215 -2.68 14.31 0.00
CA HIS A 215 -3.35 15.60 -0.06
C HIS A 215 -2.56 16.54 -0.95
N PHE A 216 -2.57 16.30 -2.27
CA PHE A 216 -1.88 17.12 -3.27
C PHE A 216 -0.41 17.42 -2.90
N PRO A 217 0.46 16.42 -2.71
CA PRO A 217 1.84 16.63 -2.25
C PRO A 217 2.70 17.43 -3.26
N LEU A 218 2.37 17.37 -4.55
CA LEU A 218 3.12 18.06 -5.61
C LEU A 218 3.01 19.60 -5.55
N ILE A 219 2.00 20.15 -4.85
CA ILE A 219 1.87 21.61 -4.65
C ILE A 219 2.46 22.07 -3.32
N ALA A 220 3.25 21.22 -2.65
CA ALA A 220 3.89 21.58 -1.39
C ALA A 220 4.94 22.69 -1.60
N HIS A 221 4.93 23.67 -0.72
CA HIS A 221 5.87 24.82 -0.75
C HIS A 221 7.14 24.61 0.09
N SER A 222 7.23 23.47 0.79
CA SER A 222 8.43 23.08 1.55
C SER A 222 8.50 21.56 1.66
N ILE A 223 9.71 21.03 1.95
CA ILE A 223 9.92 19.59 2.17
C ILE A 223 9.09 19.06 3.35
N GLN A 224 8.96 19.87 4.42
CA GLN A 224 8.13 19.52 5.56
C GLN A 224 6.64 19.45 5.16
N ASN A 225 6.16 20.44 4.39
CA ASN A 225 4.77 20.44 3.89
C ASN A 225 4.51 19.30 2.91
N PHE A 226 5.53 18.90 2.12
CA PHE A 226 5.45 17.72 1.27
C PHE A 226 5.16 16.46 2.09
N TRP A 227 5.93 16.16 3.11
CA TRP A 227 5.73 14.98 3.95
C TRP A 227 4.43 15.01 4.78
N GLN A 228 3.92 16.18 5.09
CA GLN A 228 2.59 16.36 5.71
C GLN A 228 1.41 16.08 4.75
N ARG A 229 1.69 15.90 3.47
CA ARG A 229 0.69 15.64 2.41
C ARG A 229 0.89 14.29 1.73
N TRP A 230 2.05 13.67 1.96
CA TRP A 230 2.44 12.39 1.39
C TRP A 230 2.21 11.28 2.40
N HIS A 231 1.45 10.24 2.02
CA HIS A 231 1.22 9.03 2.80
C HIS A 231 0.77 9.30 4.25
N LEU A 232 -0.43 9.87 4.39
CA LEU A 232 -0.98 10.36 5.66
C LEU A 232 -1.45 9.24 6.63
N SER A 233 -1.63 8.02 6.13
CA SER A 233 -2.10 6.87 6.91
C SER A 233 -1.01 6.22 7.75
#